data_d49920b07aae8d16289487d6f6028292
#
_entry.id   d49920b07aae8d16289487d6f6028292
#
_cell.length_a   1.000
_cell.length_b   1.000
_cell.length_c   1.000
_cell.angle_alpha   90.00
_cell.angle_beta   90.00
_cell.angle_gamma   90.00
#
_symmetry.space_group_name_H-M   'P 1'
#
loop_
_entity.id
_entity.type
_entity.pdbx_description
1 polymer ?
#
loop_
_entity_poly.entity_id
_entity_poly.type
_entity_poly.pdbx_seq_one_letter_code
_entity_poly.pdbx_strand_id
1 'polypeptide(L)'
;MINIDSKEKLDEFMAQETQQQTESQKQAQALAPGAAQQQDRDSFFNVFHFNEYLKDGRKMKPPKEFIPHILVEQETTILFSGPGVGKTVLAIQIAIELAEQGMRVLYVNFELSTQQLALRYPNKDSPDTLYHASIDYTKMHDVTDQSMILS
;
A
#
# COMPACT_ATOMS: atom_id res chain seq x y z
N MET A 1 -27.93 -5.47 -1.97
CA MET A 1 -27.27 -6.79 -1.93
C MET A 1 -25.77 -6.53 -1.97
N ILE A 2 -25.05 -6.76 -0.87
CA ILE A 2 -23.59 -6.65 -0.83
C ILE A 2 -23.07 -7.80 -1.68
N ASN A 3 -22.30 -7.49 -2.70
CA ASN A 3 -21.64 -8.52 -3.50
C ASN A 3 -20.59 -9.20 -2.61
N ILE A 4 -20.91 -10.39 -2.12
CA ILE A 4 -20.07 -11.22 -1.24
C ILE A 4 -18.70 -11.46 -1.88
N ASP A 5 -18.66 -11.61 -3.19
CA ASP A 5 -17.45 -11.85 -3.99
C ASP A 5 -16.41 -10.71 -3.88
N SER A 6 -16.86 -9.46 -3.74
CA SER A 6 -15.93 -8.30 -3.62
C SER A 6 -15.27 -8.21 -2.24
N LYS A 7 -15.97 -8.63 -1.19
CA LYS A 7 -15.42 -8.63 0.16
C LYS A 7 -14.42 -9.77 0.33
N GLU A 8 -14.76 -10.94 -0.19
CA GLU A 8 -13.92 -12.13 -0.12
C GLU A 8 -12.59 -11.92 -0.85
N LYS A 9 -12.62 -11.29 -2.03
CA LYS A 9 -11.39 -10.92 -2.78
C LYS A 9 -10.53 -9.88 -2.07
N LEU A 10 -11.13 -8.91 -1.39
CA LEU A 10 -10.39 -7.93 -0.61
C LEU A 10 -9.77 -8.56 0.64
N ASP A 11 -10.52 -9.40 1.34
CA ASP A 11 -10.04 -10.11 2.53
C ASP A 11 -8.90 -11.08 2.16
N GLU A 12 -8.99 -11.75 1.01
CA GLU A 12 -7.95 -12.62 0.48
C GLU A 12 -6.68 -11.85 0.08
N PHE A 13 -6.85 -10.68 -0.55
CA PHE A 13 -5.74 -9.77 -0.85
C PHE A 13 -5.03 -9.31 0.42
N MET A 14 -5.78 -8.83 1.41
CA MET A 14 -5.23 -8.36 2.69
C MET A 14 -4.56 -9.48 3.50
N ALA A 15 -5.13 -10.70 3.46
CA ALA A 15 -4.56 -11.86 4.15
C ALA A 15 -3.20 -12.26 3.54
N GLN A 16 -3.07 -12.25 2.22
CA GLN A 16 -1.81 -12.56 1.53
C GLN A 16 -0.74 -11.50 1.78
N GLU A 17 -1.12 -10.21 1.80
CA GLU A 17 -0.23 -9.11 2.15
C GLU A 17 0.29 -9.25 3.59
N THR A 18 -0.60 -9.57 4.53
CA THR A 18 -0.24 -9.77 5.94
C THR A 18 0.74 -10.93 6.10
N GLN A 19 0.57 -12.02 5.36
CA GLN A 19 1.50 -13.15 5.39
C GLN A 19 2.88 -12.77 4.82
N GLN A 20 2.95 -12.07 3.71
CA GLN A 20 4.22 -11.62 3.12
C GLN A 20 4.95 -10.61 4.01
N GLN A 21 4.22 -9.69 4.63
CA GLN A 21 4.81 -8.75 5.60
C GLN A 21 5.32 -9.48 6.84
N THR A 22 4.60 -10.49 7.32
CA THR A 22 5.03 -11.29 8.48
C THR A 22 6.27 -12.12 8.17
N GLU A 23 6.39 -12.68 6.97
CA GLU A 23 7.60 -13.40 6.54
C GLU A 23 8.78 -12.47 6.31
N SER A 24 8.57 -11.31 5.72
CA SER A 24 9.58 -10.26 5.55
C SER A 24 10.07 -9.72 6.89
N GLN A 25 9.16 -9.53 7.86
CA GLN A 25 9.51 -9.12 9.22
C GLN A 25 10.26 -10.22 9.99
N LYS A 26 9.88 -11.49 9.82
CA LYS A 26 10.62 -12.62 10.41
C LYS A 26 12.03 -12.75 9.82
N GLN A 27 12.20 -12.54 8.52
CA GLN A 27 13.52 -12.53 7.89
C GLN A 27 14.36 -11.32 8.34
N ALA A 28 13.75 -10.14 8.50
CA ALA A 28 14.43 -8.95 9.02
C ALA A 28 14.84 -9.13 10.50
N GLN A 29 14.01 -9.79 11.32
CA GLN A 29 14.36 -10.13 12.71
C GLN A 29 15.44 -11.22 12.82
N ALA A 30 15.49 -12.16 11.89
CA ALA A 30 16.52 -13.20 11.87
C ALA A 30 17.90 -12.67 11.43
N LEU A 31 17.96 -11.52 10.78
CA LEU A 31 19.18 -10.84 10.32
C LEU A 31 19.72 -9.78 11.29
N ALA A 32 19.06 -9.56 12.42
CA ALA A 32 19.55 -8.62 13.44
C ALA A 32 20.57 -9.30 14.36
N PRO A 33 21.89 -9.10 14.17
CA PRO A 33 22.89 -9.67 15.06
C PRO A 33 22.97 -8.87 16.34
N GLY A 34 22.63 -9.51 17.45
CA GLY A 34 23.25 -9.24 18.73
C GLY A 34 22.96 -7.89 19.38
N ALA A 35 21.74 -7.67 19.80
CA ALA A 35 21.48 -6.71 20.87
C ALA A 35 20.59 -7.39 21.91
N ALA A 36 21.23 -8.06 22.87
CA ALA A 36 20.63 -8.32 24.16
C ALA A 36 20.53 -7.00 24.93
N GLN A 37 19.65 -6.09 24.49
CA GLN A 37 19.18 -4.98 25.29
C GLN A 37 17.75 -5.32 25.67
N GLN A 38 17.45 -5.26 26.97
CA GLN A 38 16.11 -5.40 27.51
C GLN A 38 15.17 -4.47 26.74
N GLN A 39 14.45 -5.04 25.78
CA GLN A 39 13.35 -4.35 25.14
C GLN A 39 12.26 -4.17 26.19
N ASP A 40 12.07 -2.96 26.63
CA ASP A 40 10.87 -2.55 27.34
C ASP A 40 9.67 -2.84 26.42
N ARG A 41 8.86 -3.82 26.76
CA ARG A 41 7.76 -4.32 25.90
C ARG A 41 6.67 -3.27 25.67
N ASP A 42 6.72 -2.15 26.40
CA ASP A 42 5.75 -1.06 26.32
C ASP A 42 6.27 0.14 25.49
N SER A 43 7.48 0.08 24.94
CA SER A 43 8.01 1.17 24.13
C SER A 43 7.62 1.01 22.65
N PHE A 44 6.96 2.02 22.10
CA PHE A 44 6.70 2.14 20.66
C PHE A 44 7.95 2.46 19.84
N PHE A 45 9.07 2.78 20.49
CA PHE A 45 10.30 3.19 19.82
C PHE A 45 11.42 2.20 20.11
N ASN A 46 12.10 1.75 19.04
CA ASN A 46 13.35 1.04 19.13
C ASN A 46 14.49 2.07 19.04
N VAL A 47 15.33 2.15 20.05
CA VAL A 47 16.46 3.09 20.10
C VAL A 47 17.75 2.34 19.82
N PHE A 48 18.48 2.77 18.80
CA PHE A 48 19.74 2.20 18.38
C PHE A 48 20.83 3.26 18.35
N HIS A 49 22.07 2.85 18.55
CA HIS A 49 23.19 3.71 18.25
C HIS A 49 23.28 3.96 16.75
N PHE A 50 23.31 5.22 16.32
CA PHE A 50 23.18 5.58 14.89
C PHE A 50 24.20 4.89 13.99
N ASN A 51 25.46 4.78 14.43
CA ASN A 51 26.50 4.11 13.66
C ASN A 51 26.26 2.59 13.50
N GLU A 52 25.65 1.94 14.47
CA GLU A 52 25.29 0.52 14.40
C GLU A 52 24.13 0.34 13.42
N TYR A 53 23.12 1.19 13.52
CA TYR A 53 22.01 1.22 12.59
C TYR A 53 22.47 1.39 11.13
N LEU A 54 23.40 2.33 10.87
CA LEU A 54 23.98 2.52 9.54
C LEU A 54 24.79 1.32 9.04
N LYS A 55 25.56 0.67 9.92
CA LYS A 55 26.32 -0.53 9.56
C LYS A 55 25.41 -1.66 9.11
N ASP A 56 24.30 -1.84 9.79
CA ASP A 56 23.35 -2.89 9.46
C ASP A 56 22.56 -2.55 8.19
N GLY A 57 22.14 -1.31 8.02
CA GLY A 57 21.51 -0.84 6.78
C GLY A 57 22.38 -1.04 5.53
N ARG A 58 23.69 -0.85 5.66
CA ARG A 58 24.64 -1.06 4.53
C ARG A 58 24.80 -2.52 4.09
N LYS A 59 24.43 -3.47 4.96
CA LYS A 59 24.42 -4.91 4.66
C LYS A 59 23.13 -5.35 3.97
N MET A 60 22.09 -4.53 4.06
CA MET A 60 20.79 -4.85 3.48
C MET A 60 20.81 -4.65 1.96
N LYS A 61 20.02 -5.43 1.26
CA LYS A 61 19.79 -5.23 -0.17
C LYS A 61 19.13 -3.86 -0.37
N PRO A 62 19.58 -3.05 -1.35
CA PRO A 62 18.92 -1.78 -1.64
C PRO A 62 17.44 -2.03 -2.01
N PRO A 63 16.54 -1.12 -1.65
CA PRO A 63 15.13 -1.23 -1.98
C PRO A 63 14.92 -1.29 -3.50
N LYS A 64 13.90 -2.01 -3.92
CA LYS A 64 13.57 -2.14 -5.34
C LYS A 64 13.00 -0.82 -5.85
N GLU A 65 13.51 -0.33 -6.96
CA GLU A 65 12.91 0.78 -7.68
C GLU A 65 11.87 0.21 -8.68
N PHE A 66 10.60 0.55 -8.47
CA PHE A 66 9.53 0.17 -9.40
C PHE A 66 9.49 1.11 -10.60
N ILE A 67 9.70 2.40 -10.35
CA ILE A 67 9.96 3.41 -11.36
C ILE A 67 11.23 4.14 -10.90
N PRO A 68 12.29 4.19 -11.71
CA PRO A 68 13.57 4.78 -11.33
C PRO A 68 13.39 6.17 -10.72
N HIS A 69 13.91 6.37 -9.51
CA HIS A 69 13.90 7.62 -8.76
C HIS A 69 12.52 8.21 -8.41
N ILE A 70 11.43 7.53 -8.71
CA ILE A 70 10.06 8.02 -8.48
C ILE A 70 9.30 7.11 -7.51
N LEU A 71 9.35 5.80 -7.73
CA LEU A 71 8.61 4.82 -6.95
C LEU A 71 9.56 3.76 -6.43
N VAL A 72 9.82 3.83 -5.14
CA VAL A 72 10.80 2.97 -4.47
C VAL A 72 10.08 2.14 -3.40
N GLU A 73 10.51 0.92 -3.23
CA GLU A 73 9.98 0.00 -2.23
C GLU A 73 10.08 0.59 -0.83
N GLN A 74 9.00 0.49 -0.04
CA GLN A 74 8.89 1.02 1.33
C GLN A 74 8.89 2.56 1.42
N GLU A 75 8.82 3.29 0.31
CA GLU A 75 8.72 4.74 0.31
C GLU A 75 7.29 5.21 -0.03
N THR A 76 6.95 6.40 0.43
CA THR A 76 5.71 7.08 0.07
C THR A 76 6.02 8.17 -0.93
N THR A 77 5.43 8.09 -2.12
CA THR A 77 5.55 9.11 -3.16
C THR A 77 4.28 9.97 -3.19
N ILE A 78 4.45 11.28 -3.19
CA ILE A 78 3.34 12.23 -3.32
C ILE A 78 3.40 12.91 -4.68
N LEU A 79 2.35 12.72 -5.49
CA LEU A 79 2.18 13.40 -6.77
C LEU A 79 1.21 14.57 -6.60
N PHE A 80 1.68 15.78 -6.83
CA PHE A 80 0.84 16.97 -6.74
C PHE A 80 0.96 17.84 -8.01
N SER A 81 -0.15 18.45 -8.40
CA SER A 81 -0.21 19.44 -9.48
C SER A 81 -1.53 20.20 -9.40
N GLY A 82 -1.68 21.24 -10.20
CA GLY A 82 -2.96 21.94 -10.36
C GLY A 82 -4.10 21.02 -10.86
N PRO A 83 -5.35 21.47 -10.81
CA PRO A 83 -6.48 20.71 -11.32
C PRO A 83 -6.36 20.52 -12.84
N GLY A 84 -6.88 19.40 -13.36
CA GLY A 84 -6.95 19.13 -14.80
C GLY A 84 -5.64 18.75 -15.51
N VAL A 85 -4.50 18.67 -14.81
CA VAL A 85 -3.17 18.41 -15.41
C VAL A 85 -2.93 16.92 -15.70
N GLY A 86 -3.86 16.03 -15.30
CA GLY A 86 -3.77 14.59 -15.62
C GLY A 86 -3.19 13.70 -14.51
N LYS A 87 -3.12 14.17 -13.24
CA LYS A 87 -2.65 13.36 -12.10
C LYS A 87 -3.29 11.97 -12.03
N THR A 88 -4.62 11.93 -12.09
CA THR A 88 -5.40 10.70 -12.01
C THR A 88 -5.09 9.76 -13.18
N VAL A 89 -4.93 10.31 -14.39
CA VAL A 89 -4.57 9.54 -15.57
C VAL A 89 -3.19 8.92 -15.40
N LEU A 90 -2.22 9.71 -14.94
CA LEU A 90 -0.86 9.22 -14.69
C LEU A 90 -0.84 8.15 -13.61
N ALA A 91 -1.57 8.35 -12.50
CA ALA A 91 -1.65 7.36 -11.42
C ALA A 91 -2.23 6.02 -11.91
N ILE A 92 -3.28 6.05 -12.73
CA ILE A 92 -3.87 4.84 -13.31
C ILE A 92 -2.92 4.18 -14.32
N GLN A 93 -2.20 4.95 -15.13
CA GLN A 93 -1.21 4.41 -16.06
C GLN A 93 -0.08 3.70 -15.32
N ILE A 94 0.44 4.29 -14.25
CA ILE A 94 1.43 3.67 -13.37
C ILE A 94 0.88 2.37 -12.77
N ALA A 95 -0.35 2.39 -12.26
CA ALA A 95 -1.00 1.22 -11.69
C ALA A 95 -1.13 0.07 -12.69
N ILE A 96 -1.54 0.38 -13.92
CA ILE A 96 -1.65 -0.60 -15.00
C ILE A 96 -0.26 -1.17 -15.36
N GLU A 97 0.73 -0.33 -15.55
CA GLU A 97 2.09 -0.76 -15.93
C GLU A 97 2.72 -1.65 -14.86
N LEU A 98 2.57 -1.33 -13.59
CA LEU A 98 3.05 -2.17 -12.49
C LEU A 98 2.32 -3.52 -12.44
N ALA A 99 1.01 -3.51 -12.69
CA ALA A 99 0.22 -4.74 -12.76
C ALA A 99 0.57 -5.60 -13.97
N GLU A 100 0.85 -5.02 -15.13
CA GLU A 100 1.35 -5.72 -16.33
C GLU A 100 2.72 -6.38 -16.10
N GLN A 101 3.53 -5.83 -15.18
CA GLN A 101 4.78 -6.44 -14.70
C GLN A 101 4.55 -7.57 -13.68
N GLY A 102 3.31 -7.95 -13.41
CA GLY A 102 2.93 -9.02 -12.48
C GLY A 102 2.87 -8.60 -11.01
N MET A 103 2.97 -7.31 -10.71
CA MET A 103 2.79 -6.80 -9.35
C MET A 103 1.31 -6.71 -9.01
N ARG A 104 0.95 -7.03 -7.77
CA ARG A 104 -0.39 -6.79 -7.24
C ARG A 104 -0.51 -5.32 -6.88
N VAL A 105 -1.46 -4.63 -7.49
CA VAL A 105 -1.68 -3.20 -7.32
C VAL A 105 -3.09 -2.94 -6.84
N LEU A 106 -3.24 -2.18 -5.77
CA LEU A 106 -4.54 -1.67 -5.33
C LEU A 106 -4.64 -0.18 -5.65
N TYR A 107 -5.55 0.17 -6.56
CA TYR A 107 -5.90 1.54 -6.86
C TYR A 107 -7.12 1.98 -6.05
N VAL A 108 -6.91 2.90 -5.10
CA VAL A 108 -7.99 3.45 -4.28
C VAL A 108 -8.48 4.75 -4.89
N ASN A 109 -9.74 4.79 -5.30
CA ASN A 109 -10.35 5.92 -6.02
C ASN A 109 -11.32 6.68 -5.13
N PHE A 110 -11.07 8.00 -5.00
CA PHE A 110 -11.90 8.91 -4.23
C PHE A 110 -12.64 9.96 -5.09
N GLU A 111 -12.35 10.03 -6.40
CA GLU A 111 -12.81 11.12 -7.25
C GLU A 111 -13.79 10.68 -8.35
N LEU A 112 -13.53 9.54 -8.97
CA LEU A 112 -14.23 9.15 -10.19
C LEU A 112 -15.30 8.11 -9.93
N SER A 113 -16.48 8.29 -10.51
CA SER A 113 -17.48 7.23 -10.55
C SER A 113 -17.04 6.09 -11.47
N THR A 114 -17.59 4.89 -11.26
CA THR A 114 -17.36 3.72 -12.12
C THR A 114 -17.62 4.05 -13.59
N GLN A 115 -18.69 4.80 -13.88
CA GLN A 115 -19.03 5.21 -15.23
C GLN A 115 -17.98 6.11 -15.85
N GLN A 116 -17.44 7.09 -15.10
CA GLN A 116 -16.38 7.98 -15.56
C GLN A 116 -15.08 7.24 -15.85
N LEU A 117 -14.75 6.23 -15.04
CA LEU A 117 -13.62 5.35 -15.31
C LEU A 117 -13.83 4.53 -16.59
N ALA A 118 -14.98 3.89 -16.73
CA ALA A 118 -15.30 3.09 -17.92
C ALA A 118 -15.26 3.91 -19.22
N LEU A 119 -15.73 5.16 -19.19
CA LEU A 119 -15.67 6.05 -20.36
C LEU A 119 -14.22 6.46 -20.73
N ARG A 120 -13.30 6.50 -19.76
CA ARG A 120 -11.88 6.82 -20.03
C ARG A 120 -11.10 5.64 -20.58
N TYR A 121 -11.54 4.42 -20.28
CA TYR A 121 -10.87 3.17 -20.68
C TYR A 121 -11.83 2.19 -21.34
N PRO A 122 -12.49 2.60 -22.47
CA PRO A 122 -13.61 1.84 -23.05
C PRO A 122 -13.22 0.50 -23.67
N ASN A 123 -11.94 0.34 -24.04
CA ASN A 123 -11.47 -0.82 -24.81
C ASN A 123 -10.21 -1.47 -24.19
N LYS A 124 -9.95 -1.23 -22.93
CA LYS A 124 -8.77 -1.77 -22.26
C LYS A 124 -9.19 -2.70 -21.13
N ASP A 125 -8.90 -3.97 -21.30
CA ASP A 125 -8.95 -4.93 -20.20
C ASP A 125 -7.80 -4.61 -19.24
N SER A 126 -8.09 -4.60 -17.96
CA SER A 126 -7.06 -4.42 -16.93
C SER A 126 -6.39 -5.75 -16.62
N PRO A 127 -5.10 -5.75 -16.22
CA PRO A 127 -4.47 -6.95 -15.70
C PRO A 127 -5.20 -7.51 -14.49
N ASP A 128 -5.25 -8.83 -14.33
CA ASP A 128 -5.90 -9.52 -13.20
C ASP A 128 -5.28 -9.15 -11.84
N THR A 129 -4.07 -8.63 -11.86
CA THR A 129 -3.33 -8.17 -10.67
C THR A 129 -3.63 -6.73 -10.25
N LEU A 130 -4.49 -6.01 -11.01
CA LEU A 130 -4.92 -4.66 -10.68
C LEU A 130 -6.30 -4.69 -9.99
N TYR A 131 -6.32 -4.29 -8.75
CA TYR A 131 -7.53 -4.18 -7.94
C TYR A 131 -7.97 -2.72 -7.81
N HIS A 132 -9.26 -2.52 -7.70
CA HIS A 132 -9.87 -1.21 -7.51
C HIS A 132 -10.68 -1.17 -6.23
N ALA A 133 -10.50 -0.12 -5.42
CA ALA A 133 -11.34 0.17 -4.28
C ALA A 133 -11.96 1.57 -4.41
N SER A 134 -13.21 1.69 -4.04
CA SER A 134 -13.94 2.97 -3.93
C SER A 134 -14.63 3.09 -2.59
N ILE A 135 -14.83 4.33 -2.12
CA ILE A 135 -15.59 4.56 -0.90
C ILE A 135 -17.08 4.37 -1.18
N ASP A 136 -17.72 3.56 -0.37
CA ASP A 136 -19.17 3.50 -0.29
C ASP A 136 -19.67 4.56 0.68
N TYR A 137 -19.99 5.73 0.15
CA TYR A 137 -20.47 6.86 0.94
C TYR A 137 -21.79 6.58 1.68
N THR A 138 -22.55 5.57 1.27
CA THR A 138 -23.80 5.21 1.97
C THR A 138 -23.52 4.60 3.35
N LYS A 139 -22.33 4.07 3.57
CA LYS A 139 -21.88 3.48 4.84
C LYS A 139 -21.12 4.45 5.71
N MET A 140 -20.78 5.66 5.22
CA MET A 140 -20.06 6.65 6.03
C MET A 140 -20.91 7.27 7.14
N HIS A 141 -22.25 7.20 7.05
CA HIS A 141 -23.12 7.69 8.11
C HIS A 141 -23.01 6.91 9.43
N ASP A 142 -22.58 5.65 9.36
CA ASP A 142 -22.39 4.81 10.55
C ASP A 142 -21.05 5.05 11.28
N VAL A 143 -20.12 5.77 10.66
CA VAL A 143 -18.78 6.05 11.24
C VAL A 143 -18.73 7.36 12.03
N THR A 144 -19.79 8.18 11.96
CA THR A 144 -19.89 9.44 12.71
C THR A 144 -20.41 9.29 14.13
N ASP A 145 -20.62 8.07 14.61
CA ASP A 145 -20.90 7.84 16.01
C ASP A 145 -19.60 8.10 16.81
N GLN A 146 -19.58 9.23 17.54
CA GLN A 146 -18.42 9.76 18.27
C GLN A 146 -17.84 8.80 19.33
N SER A 147 -18.44 7.64 19.53
CA SER A 147 -17.98 6.61 20.45
C SER A 147 -16.73 5.86 19.98
N MET A 148 -16.35 5.93 18.69
CA MET A 148 -15.15 5.25 18.15
C MET A 148 -13.88 6.11 18.13
N ILE A 149 -13.96 7.39 18.50
CA ILE A 149 -12.80 8.30 18.46
C ILE A 149 -12.11 8.41 19.83
N LEU A 150 -12.69 7.87 20.89
CA LEU A 150 -12.22 8.03 22.27
C LEU A 150 -12.07 6.70 23.06
N SER A 151 -11.88 5.58 22.37
CA SER A 151 -11.56 4.31 23.03
C SER A 151 -10.17 3.81 22.66
#